data_c73aa8c623157604ca45a8a0e3516f5f
#
_entry.id   c73aa8c623157604ca45a8a0e3516f5f
#
_cell.length_a   1.000
_cell.length_b   1.000
_cell.length_c   1.000
_cell.angle_alpha   90.00
_cell.angle_beta   90.00
_cell.angle_gamma   90.00
#
_symmetry.space_group_name_H-M   'P 1'
#
loop_
_entity.id
_entity.type
_entity.pdbx_description
1 polymer ?
#
loop_
_entity_poly.entity_id
_entity_poly.type
_entity_poly.pdbx_seq_one_letter_code
_entity_poly.pdbx_strand_id
1 'polypeptide(L)'
;MLFRSQGGLTVSPPLGKLGYHGVESVELAFDDFRVPVSCVLGGEEKIGQGFYQMMSGIETGRINVASRGLGISLRALELSLEYAQQREAFGKPIAYHQLIQKKIADMATRIEASKHLILAAARKKDMGGRADVEAGMAKLYATETCQRCAEEAMRIFGGYGYSTEYEVERLYRDAPLMMIGEGSNEIQETIIAKGLLKRHELT
;
A
#
# COMPACT_ATOMS: atom_id res chain seq x y z
N MET A 1 -5.29 -10.64 21.45
CA MET A 1 -4.65 -10.24 22.72
C MET A 1 -4.63 -11.34 23.80
N LEU A 2 -5.20 -12.49 23.53
CA LEU A 2 -5.32 -13.61 24.48
C LEU A 2 -3.98 -14.24 24.91
N PHE A 3 -2.90 -14.03 24.16
CA PHE A 3 -1.65 -14.75 24.43
C PHE A 3 -0.50 -13.89 24.97
N ARG A 4 -0.65 -12.56 25.04
CA ARG A 4 0.43 -11.64 25.43
C ARG A 4 0.86 -11.82 26.91
N SER A 5 -0.01 -12.36 27.73
CA SER A 5 0.25 -12.66 29.15
C SER A 5 0.76 -14.09 29.41
N GLN A 6 0.86 -14.93 28.38
CA GLN A 6 1.41 -16.28 28.52
C GLN A 6 2.93 -16.25 28.46
N GLY A 7 3.58 -17.10 29.26
CA GLY A 7 5.03 -17.25 29.21
C GLY A 7 5.50 -17.74 27.83
N GLY A 8 6.73 -17.38 27.45
CA GLY A 8 7.34 -17.83 26.20
C GLY A 8 7.12 -16.90 24.98
N LEU A 9 6.41 -15.77 25.13
CA LEU A 9 6.30 -14.75 24.11
C LEU A 9 7.00 -13.46 24.58
N THR A 10 7.97 -13.02 23.81
CA THR A 10 8.64 -11.71 23.99
C THR A 10 8.34 -10.80 22.82
N VAL A 11 8.01 -9.56 23.11
CA VAL A 11 7.75 -8.50 22.13
C VAL A 11 8.82 -7.43 22.30
N SER A 12 9.55 -7.11 21.23
CA SER A 12 10.58 -6.06 21.26
C SER A 12 9.97 -4.66 21.46
N PRO A 13 10.78 -3.65 21.81
CA PRO A 13 10.40 -2.26 21.61
C PRO A 13 10.06 -1.99 20.13
N PRO A 14 9.24 -0.95 19.85
CA PRO A 14 8.92 -0.57 18.48
C PRO A 14 10.17 -0.20 17.68
N LEU A 15 10.23 -0.67 16.44
CA LEU A 15 11.29 -0.33 15.49
C LEU A 15 11.12 1.12 14.99
N GLY A 16 12.22 1.86 14.85
CA GLY A 16 12.24 3.17 14.19
C GLY A 16 11.92 3.01 12.69
N LYS A 17 11.03 3.87 12.16
CA LYS A 17 10.61 3.82 10.76
C LYS A 17 10.65 5.20 10.12
N LEU A 18 10.78 5.23 8.79
CA LEU A 18 10.72 6.46 7.98
C LEU A 18 9.35 7.15 8.12
N GLY A 19 8.28 6.39 8.00
CA GLY A 19 6.89 6.85 8.09
C GLY A 19 6.00 5.84 8.80
N TYR A 20 4.68 6.02 8.64
CA TYR A 20 3.68 5.14 9.26
C TYR A 20 3.83 5.02 10.78
N HIS A 21 4.14 6.14 11.43
CA HIS A 21 4.48 6.16 12.87
C HIS A 21 3.30 5.79 13.76
N GLY A 22 2.06 5.92 13.28
CA GLY A 22 0.85 5.52 14.00
C GLY A 22 0.63 4.01 14.09
N VAL A 23 1.43 3.18 13.40
CA VAL A 23 1.38 1.72 13.45
C VAL A 23 2.74 1.21 13.88
N GLU A 24 2.81 0.53 15.01
CA GLU A 24 4.04 -0.04 15.53
C GLU A 24 4.48 -1.27 14.70
N SER A 25 5.79 -1.43 14.54
CA SER A 25 6.42 -2.65 14.03
C SER A 25 7.34 -3.18 15.11
N VAL A 26 7.21 -4.46 15.44
CA VAL A 26 7.94 -5.10 16.54
C VAL A 26 8.45 -6.48 16.09
N GLU A 27 9.46 -6.97 16.77
CA GLU A 27 9.89 -8.36 16.67
C GLU A 27 9.16 -9.20 17.71
N LEU A 28 8.79 -10.43 17.33
CA LEU A 28 8.18 -11.41 18.23
C LEU A 28 9.14 -12.61 18.36
N ALA A 29 9.56 -12.92 19.58
CA ALA A 29 10.32 -14.12 19.87
C ALA A 29 9.45 -15.12 20.64
N PHE A 30 9.46 -16.37 20.21
CA PHE A 30 8.72 -17.48 20.81
C PHE A 30 9.74 -18.47 21.37
N ASP A 31 9.69 -18.70 22.70
CA ASP A 31 10.55 -19.65 23.41
C ASP A 31 9.69 -20.59 24.24
N ASP A 32 9.57 -21.84 23.82
CA ASP A 32 8.65 -22.85 24.36
C ASP A 32 7.21 -22.32 24.60
N PHE A 33 6.76 -21.48 23.67
CA PHE A 33 5.45 -20.83 23.72
C PHE A 33 4.36 -21.87 23.43
N ARG A 34 3.54 -22.19 24.44
CA ARG A 34 2.53 -23.23 24.37
C ARG A 34 1.14 -22.63 24.35
N VAL A 35 0.32 -23.06 23.39
CA VAL A 35 -1.08 -22.69 23.28
C VAL A 35 -1.98 -23.93 23.18
N PRO A 36 -3.23 -23.86 23.67
CA PRO A 36 -4.19 -24.96 23.47
C PRO A 36 -4.40 -25.26 22.00
N VAL A 37 -4.63 -26.54 21.66
CA VAL A 37 -4.93 -26.97 20.26
C VAL A 37 -6.14 -26.25 19.68
N SER A 38 -7.12 -25.88 20.53
CA SER A 38 -8.27 -25.06 20.11
C SER A 38 -7.90 -23.69 19.53
N CYS A 39 -6.65 -23.24 19.68
CA CYS A 39 -6.12 -22.00 19.09
C CYS A 39 -5.60 -22.20 17.67
N VAL A 40 -5.54 -23.43 17.16
CA VAL A 40 -5.15 -23.71 15.78
C VAL A 40 -6.20 -23.13 14.84
N LEU A 41 -5.77 -22.26 13.95
CA LEU A 41 -6.64 -21.64 12.96
C LEU A 41 -7.20 -22.71 12.01
N GLY A 42 -8.53 -22.85 11.98
CA GLY A 42 -9.23 -23.86 11.18
C GLY A 42 -9.34 -25.25 11.81
N GLY A 43 -8.91 -25.42 13.09
CA GLY A 43 -9.02 -26.69 13.82
C GLY A 43 -7.75 -27.55 13.77
N GLU A 44 -7.76 -28.63 14.52
CA GLU A 44 -6.59 -29.51 14.71
C GLU A 44 -6.10 -30.13 13.39
N GLU A 45 -7.01 -30.44 12.45
CA GLU A 45 -6.69 -30.97 11.13
C GLU A 45 -5.93 -29.99 10.23
N LYS A 46 -5.82 -28.73 10.65
CA LYS A 46 -5.06 -27.66 9.95
C LYS A 46 -3.67 -27.45 10.52
N ILE A 47 -3.22 -28.25 11.45
CA ILE A 47 -1.84 -28.22 11.95
C ILE A 47 -0.87 -28.38 10.77
N GLY A 48 0.16 -27.53 10.71
CA GLY A 48 1.14 -27.47 9.62
C GLY A 48 0.69 -26.69 8.39
N GLN A 49 -0.55 -26.18 8.31
CA GLN A 49 -1.06 -25.44 7.18
C GLN A 49 -1.02 -23.91 7.36
N GLY A 50 -0.49 -23.39 8.47
CA GLY A 50 -0.51 -21.97 8.80
C GLY A 50 0.12 -21.07 7.73
N PHE A 51 1.18 -21.54 7.06
CA PHE A 51 1.79 -20.80 5.94
C PHE A 51 0.81 -20.59 4.78
N TYR A 52 0.09 -21.63 4.38
CA TYR A 52 -0.90 -21.52 3.29
C TYR A 52 -2.09 -20.64 3.67
N GLN A 53 -2.53 -20.68 4.92
CA GLN A 53 -3.59 -19.82 5.45
C GLN A 53 -3.16 -18.36 5.43
N MET A 54 -1.92 -18.06 5.85
CA MET A 54 -1.34 -16.72 5.79
C MET A 54 -1.26 -16.23 4.35
N MET A 55 -0.75 -17.05 3.43
CA MET A 55 -0.64 -16.68 2.00
C MET A 55 -1.99 -16.40 1.36
N SER A 56 -3.05 -17.12 1.73
CA SER A 56 -4.41 -16.83 1.29
C SER A 56 -4.92 -15.47 1.79
N GLY A 57 -4.55 -15.08 3.02
CA GLY A 57 -4.85 -13.75 3.55
C GLY A 57 -4.14 -12.62 2.81
N ILE A 58 -2.89 -12.83 2.40
CA ILE A 58 -2.07 -11.85 1.67
C ILE A 58 -2.70 -11.43 0.33
N GLU A 59 -3.42 -12.30 -0.36
CA GLU A 59 -4.13 -11.94 -1.60
C GLU A 59 -5.12 -10.78 -1.38
N THR A 60 -5.92 -10.86 -0.31
CA THR A 60 -6.81 -9.76 0.10
C THR A 60 -6.02 -8.55 0.62
N GLY A 61 -4.92 -8.81 1.33
CA GLY A 61 -3.99 -7.79 1.80
C GLY A 61 -3.43 -6.91 0.69
N ARG A 62 -3.14 -7.47 -0.49
CA ARG A 62 -2.69 -6.70 -1.66
C ARG A 62 -3.72 -5.68 -2.13
N ILE A 63 -5.01 -6.05 -2.19
CA ILE A 63 -6.10 -5.13 -2.54
C ILE A 63 -6.22 -4.02 -1.48
N ASN A 64 -6.09 -4.36 -0.20
CA ASN A 64 -6.11 -3.40 0.89
C ASN A 64 -4.94 -2.40 0.83
N VAL A 65 -3.71 -2.88 0.54
CA VAL A 65 -2.55 -1.99 0.37
C VAL A 65 -2.71 -1.10 -0.85
N ALA A 66 -3.21 -1.63 -1.97
CA ALA A 66 -3.53 -0.83 -3.15
C ALA A 66 -4.53 0.29 -2.82
N SER A 67 -5.58 -0.02 -2.05
CA SER A 67 -6.59 0.96 -1.61
C SER A 67 -6.02 2.02 -0.67
N ARG A 68 -5.10 1.65 0.22
CA ARG A 68 -4.38 2.62 1.05
C ARG A 68 -3.49 3.55 0.22
N GLY A 69 -2.77 3.00 -0.76
CA GLY A 69 -1.98 3.78 -1.72
C GLY A 69 -2.85 4.75 -2.51
N LEU A 70 -4.05 4.32 -2.94
CA LEU A 70 -5.02 5.20 -3.58
C LEU A 70 -5.47 6.34 -2.65
N GLY A 71 -5.72 6.06 -1.37
CA GLY A 71 -6.09 7.08 -0.38
C GLY A 71 -5.01 8.16 -0.20
N ILE A 72 -3.75 7.76 -0.10
CA ILE A 72 -2.61 8.69 -0.04
C ILE A 72 -2.54 9.53 -1.33
N SER A 73 -2.71 8.90 -2.50
CA SER A 73 -2.69 9.59 -3.80
C SER A 73 -3.79 10.64 -3.92
N LEU A 74 -5.01 10.31 -3.50
CA LEU A 74 -6.16 11.22 -3.49
C LEU A 74 -5.88 12.43 -2.60
N ARG A 75 -5.37 12.21 -1.39
CA ARG A 75 -5.03 13.30 -0.47
C ARG A 75 -3.91 14.18 -1.01
N ALA A 76 -2.88 13.59 -1.61
CA ALA A 76 -1.80 14.32 -2.26
C ALA A 76 -2.29 15.22 -3.40
N LEU A 77 -3.23 14.72 -4.21
CA LEU A 77 -3.86 15.51 -5.28
C LEU A 77 -4.72 16.64 -4.73
N GLU A 78 -5.56 16.37 -3.72
CA GLU A 78 -6.42 17.36 -3.08
C GLU A 78 -5.60 18.55 -2.54
N LEU A 79 -4.57 18.26 -1.72
CA LEU A 79 -3.66 19.27 -1.19
C LEU A 79 -2.94 20.05 -2.29
N SER A 80 -2.55 19.37 -3.37
CA SER A 80 -1.89 20.01 -4.51
C SER A 80 -2.79 20.97 -5.26
N LEU A 81 -4.07 20.61 -5.43
CA LEU A 81 -5.09 21.47 -6.07
C LEU A 81 -5.37 22.71 -5.24
N GLU A 82 -5.52 22.55 -3.92
CA GLU A 82 -5.77 23.68 -3.02
C GLU A 82 -4.58 24.63 -3.00
N TYR A 83 -3.38 24.11 -2.77
CA TYR A 83 -2.16 24.92 -2.68
C TYR A 83 -1.84 25.64 -3.99
N ALA A 84 -1.97 24.95 -5.12
CA ALA A 84 -1.66 25.54 -6.43
C ALA A 84 -2.53 26.74 -6.79
N GLN A 85 -3.76 26.81 -6.28
CA GLN A 85 -4.68 27.94 -6.50
C GLN A 85 -4.38 29.12 -5.57
N GLN A 86 -3.79 28.89 -4.40
CA GLN A 86 -3.48 29.91 -3.42
C GLN A 86 -2.07 30.49 -3.57
N ARG A 87 -1.11 29.66 -3.92
CA ARG A 87 0.29 30.05 -4.05
C ARG A 87 0.52 30.82 -5.34
N GLU A 88 1.03 32.02 -5.22
CA GLU A 88 1.44 32.84 -6.36
C GLU A 88 2.95 32.79 -6.61
N ALA A 89 3.32 32.73 -7.87
CA ALA A 89 4.68 32.91 -8.35
C ALA A 89 4.62 33.43 -9.80
N PHE A 90 5.60 34.26 -10.17
CA PHE A 90 5.66 34.88 -11.50
C PHE A 90 4.39 35.63 -11.89
N GLY A 91 3.79 36.33 -10.92
CA GLY A 91 2.64 37.23 -11.12
C GLY A 91 1.28 36.58 -11.26
N LYS A 92 1.13 35.27 -10.94
CA LYS A 92 -0.16 34.56 -10.95
C LYS A 92 -0.12 33.31 -10.08
N PRO A 93 -1.29 32.74 -9.70
CA PRO A 93 -1.36 31.45 -9.02
C PRO A 93 -0.61 30.37 -9.82
N ILE A 94 0.14 29.50 -9.12
CA ILE A 94 0.95 28.49 -9.77
C ILE A 94 0.13 27.46 -10.56
N ALA A 95 -1.17 27.30 -10.26
CA ALA A 95 -2.10 26.48 -11.03
C ALA A 95 -2.17 26.83 -12.52
N TYR A 96 -1.83 28.07 -12.90
CA TYR A 96 -1.83 28.53 -14.28
C TYR A 96 -0.50 28.36 -15.01
N HIS A 97 0.48 27.68 -14.38
CA HIS A 97 1.73 27.32 -15.06
C HIS A 97 1.63 25.90 -15.62
N GLN A 98 2.00 25.71 -16.88
CA GLN A 98 1.84 24.45 -17.61
C GLN A 98 2.51 23.26 -16.92
N LEU A 99 3.67 23.45 -16.29
CA LEU A 99 4.37 22.37 -15.57
C LEU A 99 3.60 21.90 -14.33
N ILE A 100 2.86 22.78 -13.65
CA ILE A 100 1.98 22.42 -12.54
C ILE A 100 0.74 21.70 -13.06
N GLN A 101 0.13 22.23 -14.14
CA GLN A 101 -1.02 21.59 -14.79
C GLN A 101 -0.70 20.17 -15.26
N LYS A 102 0.49 19.95 -15.86
CA LYS A 102 0.95 18.62 -16.24
C LYS A 102 1.02 17.66 -15.03
N LYS A 103 1.58 18.10 -13.90
CA LYS A 103 1.67 17.29 -12.68
C LYS A 103 0.30 16.90 -12.18
N ILE A 104 -0.61 17.85 -12.05
CA ILE A 104 -1.99 17.63 -11.60
C ILE A 104 -2.72 16.65 -12.54
N ALA A 105 -2.59 16.81 -13.85
CA ALA A 105 -3.21 15.93 -14.84
C ALA A 105 -2.67 14.49 -14.76
N ASP A 106 -1.34 14.32 -14.62
CA ASP A 106 -0.71 12.99 -14.46
C ASP A 106 -1.19 12.32 -13.17
N MET A 107 -1.20 13.04 -12.05
CA MET A 107 -1.70 12.53 -10.78
C MET A 107 -3.16 12.06 -10.89
N ALA A 108 -4.05 12.89 -11.42
CA ALA A 108 -5.47 12.58 -11.56
C ALA A 108 -5.71 11.35 -12.46
N THR A 109 -4.99 11.26 -13.59
CA THR A 109 -5.12 10.14 -14.53
C THR A 109 -4.67 8.83 -13.89
N ARG A 110 -3.52 8.83 -13.20
CA ARG A 110 -3.02 7.64 -12.49
C ARG A 110 -3.91 7.19 -11.36
N ILE A 111 -4.47 8.12 -10.61
CA ILE A 111 -5.43 7.85 -9.52
C ILE A 111 -6.66 7.13 -10.08
N GLU A 112 -7.24 7.62 -11.17
CA GLU A 112 -8.42 7.00 -11.78
C GLU A 112 -8.11 5.60 -12.33
N ALA A 113 -6.96 5.41 -12.99
CA ALA A 113 -6.52 4.09 -13.42
C ALA A 113 -6.31 3.12 -12.24
N SER A 114 -5.70 3.59 -11.14
CA SER A 114 -5.52 2.80 -9.91
C SER A 114 -6.85 2.35 -9.33
N LYS A 115 -7.83 3.25 -9.25
CA LYS A 115 -9.18 2.96 -8.76
C LYS A 115 -9.86 1.85 -9.57
N HIS A 116 -9.77 1.91 -10.90
CA HIS A 116 -10.36 0.88 -11.77
C HIS A 116 -9.69 -0.48 -11.60
N LEU A 117 -8.37 -0.54 -11.48
CA LEU A 117 -7.64 -1.79 -11.22
C LEU A 117 -8.03 -2.40 -9.86
N ILE A 118 -8.12 -1.58 -8.82
CA ILE A 118 -8.52 -2.02 -7.48
C ILE A 118 -9.94 -2.59 -7.50
N LEU A 119 -10.88 -1.87 -8.11
CA LEU A 119 -12.28 -2.33 -8.20
C LEU A 119 -12.42 -3.61 -9.02
N ALA A 120 -11.65 -3.75 -10.11
CA ALA A 120 -11.63 -4.97 -10.91
C ALA A 120 -11.11 -6.18 -10.10
N ALA A 121 -10.02 -5.99 -9.35
CA ALA A 121 -9.47 -7.02 -8.47
C ALA A 121 -10.44 -7.43 -7.36
N ALA A 122 -11.07 -6.44 -6.70
CA ALA A 122 -12.04 -6.67 -5.64
C ALA A 122 -13.25 -7.44 -6.15
N ARG A 123 -13.87 -7.00 -7.25
CA ARG A 123 -15.01 -7.71 -7.87
C ARG A 123 -14.66 -9.14 -8.25
N LYS A 124 -13.48 -9.39 -8.79
CA LYS A 124 -13.04 -10.75 -9.12
C LYS A 124 -12.90 -11.61 -7.87
N LYS A 125 -12.39 -11.04 -6.76
CA LYS A 125 -12.31 -11.73 -5.48
C LYS A 125 -13.70 -12.08 -4.93
N ASP A 126 -14.64 -11.15 -4.99
CA ASP A 126 -16.02 -11.33 -4.51
C ASP A 126 -16.78 -12.43 -5.30
N MET A 127 -16.43 -12.64 -6.57
CA MET A 127 -17.00 -13.74 -7.38
C MET A 127 -16.49 -15.14 -6.99
N GLY A 128 -15.63 -15.26 -5.97
CA GLY A 128 -15.23 -16.55 -5.41
C GLY A 128 -14.14 -17.29 -6.19
N GLY A 129 -13.19 -16.59 -6.77
CA GLY A 129 -12.06 -17.19 -7.49
C GLY A 129 -10.69 -16.70 -6.98
N ARG A 130 -9.63 -17.27 -7.53
CA ARG A 130 -8.27 -16.71 -7.33
C ARG A 130 -8.13 -15.43 -8.15
N ALA A 131 -7.71 -14.37 -7.47
CA ALA A 131 -7.49 -13.05 -8.05
C ALA A 131 -6.03 -12.59 -7.94
N ASP A 132 -5.06 -13.50 -7.80
CA ASP A 132 -3.65 -13.20 -7.57
C ASP A 132 -3.07 -12.23 -8.60
N VAL A 133 -3.38 -12.45 -9.89
CA VAL A 133 -2.87 -11.62 -10.99
C VAL A 133 -3.48 -10.22 -10.92
N GLU A 134 -4.79 -10.12 -10.76
CA GLU A 134 -5.51 -8.86 -10.71
C GLU A 134 -5.19 -8.07 -9.44
N ALA A 135 -5.09 -8.75 -8.29
CA ALA A 135 -4.65 -8.14 -7.04
C ALA A 135 -3.19 -7.66 -7.12
N GLY A 136 -2.33 -8.44 -7.78
CA GLY A 136 -0.95 -8.06 -8.07
C GLY A 136 -0.87 -6.81 -8.96
N MET A 137 -1.62 -6.77 -10.06
CA MET A 137 -1.68 -5.60 -10.96
C MET A 137 -2.20 -4.35 -10.23
N ALA A 138 -3.26 -4.49 -9.45
CA ALA A 138 -3.83 -3.39 -8.67
C ALA A 138 -2.82 -2.86 -7.65
N LYS A 139 -2.16 -3.75 -6.90
CA LYS A 139 -1.15 -3.39 -5.90
C LYS A 139 0.04 -2.71 -6.55
N LEU A 140 0.64 -3.30 -7.57
CA LEU A 140 1.79 -2.74 -8.28
C LEU A 140 1.50 -1.32 -8.76
N TYR A 141 0.46 -1.15 -9.57
CA TYR A 141 0.15 0.14 -10.18
C TYR A 141 -0.26 1.22 -9.16
N ALA A 142 -1.13 0.86 -8.20
CA ALA A 142 -1.63 1.83 -7.22
C ALA A 142 -0.54 2.30 -6.25
N THR A 143 0.41 1.43 -5.88
CA THR A 143 1.48 1.80 -4.94
C THR A 143 2.59 2.61 -5.61
N GLU A 144 2.90 2.36 -6.88
CA GLU A 144 3.77 3.24 -7.68
C GLU A 144 3.13 4.60 -7.93
N THR A 145 1.82 4.61 -8.21
CA THR A 145 1.04 5.84 -8.30
C THR A 145 1.08 6.62 -6.99
N CYS A 146 0.97 5.94 -5.85
CA CYS A 146 1.07 6.53 -4.53
C CYS A 146 2.40 7.26 -4.33
N GLN A 147 3.51 6.60 -4.59
CA GLN A 147 4.84 7.19 -4.49
C GLN A 147 4.97 8.40 -5.42
N ARG A 148 4.51 8.25 -6.65
CA ARG A 148 4.55 9.33 -7.66
C ARG A 148 3.73 10.54 -7.24
N CYS A 149 2.50 10.34 -6.77
CA CYS A 149 1.62 11.43 -6.34
C CYS A 149 2.19 12.16 -5.10
N ALA A 150 2.73 11.43 -4.13
CA ALA A 150 3.34 12.02 -2.95
C ALA A 150 4.59 12.86 -3.32
N GLU A 151 5.43 12.38 -4.24
CA GLU A 151 6.58 13.13 -4.76
C GLU A 151 6.15 14.40 -5.51
N GLU A 152 5.16 14.30 -6.40
CA GLU A 152 4.70 15.46 -7.16
C GLU A 152 4.01 16.50 -6.26
N ALA A 153 3.30 16.08 -5.21
CA ALA A 153 2.74 16.99 -4.22
C ALA A 153 3.84 17.78 -3.51
N MET A 154 4.90 17.11 -3.01
CA MET A 154 6.05 17.81 -2.44
C MET A 154 6.65 18.84 -3.40
N ARG A 155 6.79 18.49 -4.68
CA ARG A 155 7.35 19.39 -5.72
C ARG A 155 6.43 20.56 -6.02
N ILE A 156 5.10 20.41 -5.96
CA ILE A 156 4.13 21.49 -6.13
C ILE A 156 4.24 22.46 -4.95
N PHE A 157 4.41 21.97 -3.73
CA PHE A 157 4.60 22.80 -2.54
C PHE A 157 6.00 23.46 -2.49
N GLY A 158 6.98 22.92 -3.22
CA GLY A 158 8.35 23.42 -3.21
C GLY A 158 8.98 23.32 -1.83
N GLY A 159 9.62 24.38 -1.34
CA GLY A 159 10.26 24.40 -0.02
C GLY A 159 9.31 24.09 1.14
N TYR A 160 8.06 24.51 1.05
CA TYR A 160 7.03 24.18 2.04
C TYR A 160 6.67 22.69 2.07
N GLY A 161 6.81 21.97 0.96
CA GLY A 161 6.59 20.53 0.90
C GLY A 161 7.59 19.73 1.75
N TYR A 162 8.73 20.31 2.10
CA TYR A 162 9.75 19.70 2.96
C TYR A 162 9.60 20.07 4.45
N SER A 163 8.63 20.95 4.77
CA SER A 163 8.34 21.37 6.14
C SER A 163 7.31 20.46 6.79
N THR A 164 7.51 20.11 8.06
CA THR A 164 6.55 19.33 8.87
C THR A 164 5.26 20.10 9.20
N GLU A 165 5.17 21.37 8.83
CA GLU A 165 3.94 22.17 8.95
C GLU A 165 2.90 21.81 7.88
N TYR A 166 3.31 21.13 6.80
CA TYR A 166 2.44 20.72 5.70
C TYR A 166 2.36 19.20 5.60
N GLU A 167 1.17 18.69 5.43
CA GLU A 167 0.88 17.25 5.43
C GLU A 167 1.61 16.47 4.32
N VAL A 168 2.01 17.11 3.23
CA VAL A 168 2.60 16.45 2.05
C VAL A 168 3.92 15.74 2.37
N GLU A 169 4.71 16.23 3.33
CA GLU A 169 5.94 15.56 3.76
C GLU A 169 5.66 14.21 4.41
N ARG A 170 4.56 14.13 5.20
CA ARG A 170 4.13 12.88 5.83
C ARG A 170 3.65 11.89 4.79
N LEU A 171 2.86 12.33 3.81
CA LEU A 171 2.41 11.47 2.71
C LEU A 171 3.61 10.88 1.94
N TYR A 172 4.65 11.68 1.73
CA TYR A 172 5.89 11.23 1.08
C TYR A 172 6.65 10.18 1.90
N ARG A 173 6.72 10.33 3.24
CA ARG A 173 7.36 9.33 4.12
C ARG A 173 6.54 8.04 4.25
N ASP A 174 5.22 8.12 4.13
CA ASP A 174 4.32 6.98 4.26
C ASP A 174 4.21 6.16 2.96
N ALA A 175 4.35 6.80 1.80
CA ALA A 175 4.15 6.17 0.49
C ALA A 175 5.08 4.97 0.21
N PRO A 176 6.39 4.97 0.54
CA PRO A 176 7.28 3.85 0.25
C PRO A 176 6.83 2.52 0.87
N LEU A 177 6.18 2.56 2.05
CA LEU A 177 5.69 1.35 2.70
C LEU A 177 4.66 0.60 1.82
N MET A 178 3.89 1.31 1.01
CA MET A 178 2.88 0.68 0.13
C MET A 178 3.53 -0.19 -0.94
N MET A 179 4.72 0.17 -1.43
CA MET A 179 5.45 -0.63 -2.42
C MET A 179 6.08 -1.90 -1.81
N ILE A 180 6.35 -1.89 -0.49
CA ILE A 180 7.04 -2.99 0.22
C ILE A 180 6.05 -3.96 0.86
N GLY A 181 4.98 -3.45 1.49
CA GLY A 181 3.99 -4.25 2.23
C GLY A 181 3.23 -5.24 1.35
N GLU A 182 2.80 -6.36 1.93
CA GLU A 182 2.05 -7.47 1.28
C GLU A 182 2.75 -8.07 0.06
N GLY A 183 4.07 -8.17 0.16
CA GLY A 183 4.98 -8.56 -0.91
C GLY A 183 5.38 -7.35 -1.77
N SER A 184 6.69 -7.15 -1.94
CA SER A 184 7.22 -6.01 -2.70
C SER A 184 6.70 -5.98 -4.14
N ASN A 185 6.85 -4.84 -4.80
CA ASN A 185 6.38 -4.68 -6.19
C ASN A 185 7.06 -5.68 -7.14
N GLU A 186 8.34 -6.01 -6.92
CA GLU A 186 9.09 -7.02 -7.69
C GLU A 186 8.47 -8.42 -7.54
N ILE A 187 7.95 -8.74 -6.36
CA ILE A 187 7.20 -10.00 -6.14
C ILE A 187 5.88 -9.97 -6.91
N GLN A 188 5.18 -8.81 -6.94
CA GLN A 188 3.94 -8.70 -7.73
C GLN A 188 4.20 -8.89 -9.23
N GLU A 189 5.26 -8.31 -9.77
CA GLU A 189 5.65 -8.52 -11.18
C GLU A 189 5.86 -10.01 -11.50
N THR A 190 6.54 -10.73 -10.60
CA THR A 190 6.74 -12.18 -10.74
C THR A 190 5.43 -12.95 -10.70
N ILE A 191 4.51 -12.59 -9.80
CA ILE A 191 3.20 -13.25 -9.67
C ILE A 191 2.36 -13.01 -10.93
N ILE A 192 2.33 -11.77 -11.41
CA ILE A 192 1.61 -11.38 -12.62
C ILE A 192 2.12 -12.18 -13.82
N ALA A 193 3.45 -12.16 -14.04
CA ALA A 193 4.06 -12.85 -15.17
C ALA A 193 3.80 -14.34 -15.14
N LYS A 194 4.03 -15.03 -14.00
CA LYS A 194 3.77 -16.45 -13.84
C LYS A 194 2.29 -16.80 -14.04
N GLY A 195 1.39 -15.96 -13.51
CA GLY A 195 -0.04 -16.17 -13.65
C GLY A 195 -0.52 -16.04 -15.10
N LEU A 196 0.01 -15.08 -15.86
CA LEU A 196 -0.30 -14.91 -17.29
C LEU A 196 0.27 -16.07 -18.12
N LEU A 197 1.53 -16.46 -17.90
CA LEU A 197 2.13 -17.60 -18.60
C LEU A 197 1.31 -18.87 -18.39
N LYS A 198 0.90 -19.16 -17.15
CA LYS A 198 0.06 -20.31 -16.84
C LYS A 198 -1.31 -20.27 -17.54
N ARG A 199 -1.89 -19.08 -17.77
CA ARG A 199 -3.16 -18.93 -18.48
C ARG A 199 -3.03 -19.17 -19.99
N HIS A 200 -1.81 -19.10 -20.53
CA HIS A 200 -1.48 -19.19 -21.96
C HIS A 200 -0.50 -20.33 -22.27
N GLU A 201 -0.43 -21.35 -21.41
CA GLU A 201 0.38 -22.54 -21.69
C GLU A 201 -0.06 -23.14 -23.04
N LEU A 202 0.93 -23.26 -23.96
CA LEU A 202 0.76 -23.96 -25.24
C LEU A 202 0.72 -25.46 -24.93
N THR A 203 -0.41 -26.11 -25.20
CA THR A 203 -0.58 -27.58 -25.11
C THR A 203 0.19 -28.28 -26.20
#